data_b15df9f054f9edefbafa034decb7cd21
#
_entry.id   b15df9f054f9edefbafa034decb7cd21
#
_cell.length_a   1.000
_cell.length_b   1.000
_cell.length_c   1.000
_cell.angle_alpha   90.00
_cell.angle_beta   90.00
_cell.angle_gamma   90.00
#
_symmetry.space_group_name_H-M   'P 1'
#
loop_
_entity.id
_entity.type
_entity.pdbx_description
1 polymer ?
#
loop_
_entity_poly.entity_id
_entity_poly.type
_entity_poly.pdbx_seq_one_letter_code
_entity_poly.pdbx_strand_id
1 'polypeptide(L)'
;MVSLPLTPHRVRWQKIDHSFTSEEAMTNLGSLKFSQSNRMPDPKDPSRIVTTTTTTTFSMAKEMARSVCQKFLEARFIESAEGKSDFMSKTAVWQMTPKGLHVLQRFCQRNGINQKHVYEVLDSPRNVMHLVILEREIDSDKLNHDQATIEVVFRRFAGSDGPNAKASAAQADNDSMAEYSTGMIGVKMAKERKIGDKVYQNTFTGKAAVDWLMDCSSMVDKREAFEMCSLFVEFGLMAPVDPAHVRFQASKGAIYFVTDKGQRVTGWIHNPANAQNGTEGTTNNNRPREGTTRDSNANRMTVIIRDPALRLLFREFLRETHCEENLSFYLDVSEFLGSYKAAKRANPTPKLEIIRETLAAAYSLYNAFLAPGSPCELNIDHTLRTALAARMTRAVGDDEAMVRSLDEVATLFDQAQNSVFKLMASDSVPKFMREPKYATTIRERNLDSAAHGALAAA
;
A
#
# COMPACT_ATOMS: atom_id res chain seq x y z
N MET A 1 6.78 -13.10 10.71
CA MET A 1 5.34 -13.45 10.68
C MET A 1 5.05 -14.70 9.84
N VAL A 2 5.64 -14.87 8.66
CA VAL A 2 5.45 -16.07 7.79
C VAL A 2 5.71 -17.40 8.50
N SER A 3 6.71 -17.45 9.35
CA SER A 3 7.14 -18.67 10.05
C SER A 3 6.48 -18.93 11.40
N LEU A 4 5.60 -18.03 11.84
CA LEU A 4 4.86 -18.23 13.09
C LEU A 4 3.89 -19.41 12.98
N PRO A 5 3.69 -20.21 14.02
CA PRO A 5 2.85 -21.42 13.95
C PRO A 5 1.37 -21.10 13.74
N LEU A 6 0.89 -19.91 14.17
CA LEU A 6 -0.50 -19.44 14.01
C LEU A 6 -1.54 -20.48 14.42
N THR A 7 -1.31 -21.11 15.55
CA THR A 7 -2.18 -22.15 16.12
C THR A 7 -3.25 -21.54 17.01
N PRO A 8 -4.34 -22.30 17.32
CA PRO A 8 -5.35 -21.78 18.25
C PRO A 8 -4.85 -21.84 19.70
N HIS A 9 -5.02 -20.74 20.42
CA HIS A 9 -4.74 -20.64 21.87
C HIS A 9 -6.00 -20.31 22.65
N ARG A 10 -6.00 -20.64 23.94
CA ARG A 10 -7.10 -20.28 24.84
C ARG A 10 -6.69 -19.11 25.74
N VAL A 11 -7.52 -18.07 25.72
CA VAL A 11 -7.41 -16.93 26.64
C VAL A 11 -8.68 -16.92 27.48
N ARG A 12 -8.55 -17.20 28.75
CA ARG A 12 -9.70 -17.44 29.66
C ARG A 12 -10.64 -18.52 29.08
N TRP A 13 -11.86 -18.14 28.68
CA TRP A 13 -12.86 -19.03 28.12
C TRP A 13 -13.00 -18.98 26.60
N GLN A 14 -12.26 -18.07 25.95
CA GLN A 14 -12.29 -17.88 24.50
C GLN A 14 -11.16 -18.65 23.81
N LYS A 15 -11.50 -19.30 22.71
CA LYS A 15 -10.55 -19.85 21.74
C LYS A 15 -10.18 -18.76 20.75
N ILE A 16 -8.90 -18.49 20.63
CA ILE A 16 -8.33 -17.49 19.72
C ILE A 16 -7.64 -18.24 18.59
N ASP A 17 -8.28 -18.30 17.44
CA ASP A 17 -7.71 -18.95 16.25
C ASP A 17 -6.61 -18.08 15.62
N HIS A 18 -5.68 -18.72 14.92
CA HIS A 18 -4.56 -18.07 14.21
C HIS A 18 -3.73 -17.13 15.13
N SER A 19 -3.43 -17.61 16.32
CA SER A 19 -2.70 -16.87 17.35
C SER A 19 -1.34 -17.53 17.65
N PHE A 20 -0.53 -16.87 18.45
CA PHE A 20 0.76 -17.35 18.92
C PHE A 20 1.08 -16.75 20.28
N THR A 21 1.92 -17.44 21.06
CA THR A 21 2.45 -16.92 22.32
C THR A 21 3.74 -16.14 22.12
N SER A 22 4.09 -15.29 23.08
CA SER A 22 5.39 -14.60 23.05
C SER A 22 6.57 -15.58 22.98
N GLU A 23 6.48 -16.73 23.67
CA GLU A 23 7.53 -17.74 23.69
C GLU A 23 7.68 -18.43 22.34
N GLU A 24 6.61 -18.76 21.68
CA GLU A 24 6.61 -19.33 20.32
C GLU A 24 7.22 -18.35 19.33
N ALA A 25 6.87 -17.05 19.37
CA ALA A 25 7.43 -16.05 18.50
C ALA A 25 8.95 -15.88 18.72
N MET A 26 9.39 -15.81 19.98
CA MET A 26 10.83 -15.69 20.30
C MET A 26 11.62 -16.95 19.89
N THR A 27 11.05 -18.12 20.09
CA THR A 27 11.68 -19.39 19.67
C THR A 27 11.78 -19.47 18.15
N ASN A 28 10.72 -19.09 17.45
CA ASN A 28 10.68 -19.07 16.00
C ASN A 28 11.73 -18.12 15.40
N LEU A 29 11.83 -16.88 15.91
CA LEU A 29 12.83 -15.91 15.47
C LEU A 29 14.26 -16.33 15.87
N GLY A 30 14.43 -17.10 16.96
CA GLY A 30 15.72 -17.62 17.38
C GLY A 30 16.31 -18.66 16.41
N SER A 31 15.45 -19.28 15.58
CA SER A 31 15.85 -20.28 14.58
C SER A 31 15.00 -20.14 13.30
N LEU A 32 14.92 -18.92 12.79
CA LEU A 32 14.09 -18.59 11.63
C LEU A 32 14.61 -19.30 10.38
N LYS A 33 13.78 -20.17 9.81
CA LYS A 33 14.02 -20.82 8.52
C LYS A 33 13.11 -20.20 7.48
N PHE A 34 13.71 -19.64 6.47
CA PHE A 34 13.02 -19.04 5.34
C PHE A 34 13.25 -19.90 4.09
N SER A 35 12.19 -20.51 3.59
CA SER A 35 12.25 -21.33 2.37
C SER A 35 11.54 -20.60 1.24
N GLN A 36 12.28 -20.28 0.20
CA GLN A 36 11.78 -19.71 -1.03
C GLN A 36 11.73 -20.79 -2.11
N SER A 37 10.58 -21.01 -2.68
CA SER A 37 10.40 -21.97 -3.77
C SER A 37 10.25 -21.23 -5.10
N ASN A 38 11.21 -21.43 -5.98
CA ASN A 38 11.19 -20.89 -7.35
C ASN A 38 10.67 -21.97 -8.31
N ARG A 39 9.62 -21.67 -9.04
CA ARG A 39 9.07 -22.53 -10.10
C ARG A 39 9.58 -22.06 -11.44
N MET A 40 10.28 -22.92 -12.15
CA MET A 40 10.84 -22.61 -13.45
C MET A 40 10.65 -23.79 -14.40
N PRO A 41 10.52 -23.55 -15.73
CA PRO A 41 10.58 -24.61 -16.70
C PRO A 41 11.89 -25.40 -16.60
N ASP A 42 11.82 -26.71 -16.74
CA ASP A 42 13.02 -27.57 -16.77
C ASP A 42 13.92 -27.16 -17.94
N PRO A 43 15.22 -26.89 -17.73
CA PRO A 43 16.15 -26.56 -18.81
C PRO A 43 16.23 -27.61 -19.92
N LYS A 44 15.89 -28.88 -19.61
CA LYS A 44 15.90 -29.99 -20.55
C LYS A 44 14.56 -30.24 -21.22
N ASP A 45 13.47 -29.86 -20.58
CA ASP A 45 12.10 -30.01 -21.07
C ASP A 45 11.25 -28.82 -20.62
N PRO A 46 11.08 -27.79 -21.48
CA PRO A 46 10.31 -26.59 -21.13
C PRO A 46 8.83 -26.82 -20.79
N SER A 47 8.29 -28.00 -21.12
CA SER A 47 6.91 -28.36 -20.75
C SER A 47 6.78 -28.78 -19.28
N ARG A 48 7.91 -29.09 -18.63
CA ARG A 48 7.97 -29.53 -17.24
C ARG A 48 8.38 -28.39 -16.33
N ILE A 49 7.62 -28.16 -15.26
CA ILE A 49 7.96 -27.17 -14.24
C ILE A 49 8.77 -27.84 -13.12
N VAL A 50 9.98 -27.34 -12.90
CA VAL A 50 10.83 -27.73 -11.77
C VAL A 50 10.71 -26.71 -10.66
N THR A 51 10.55 -27.19 -9.42
CA THR A 51 10.53 -26.35 -8.22
C THR A 51 11.86 -26.48 -7.49
N THR A 52 12.61 -25.39 -7.42
CA THR A 52 13.84 -25.31 -6.64
C THR A 52 13.54 -24.58 -5.34
N THR A 53 13.82 -25.21 -4.19
CA THR A 53 13.60 -24.59 -2.87
C THR A 53 14.96 -24.22 -2.26
N THR A 54 15.15 -22.92 -2.01
CA THR A 54 16.30 -22.41 -1.26
C THR A 54 15.87 -22.11 0.17
N THR A 55 16.55 -22.69 1.14
CA THR A 55 16.27 -22.44 2.57
C THR A 55 17.43 -21.64 3.18
N THR A 56 17.11 -20.46 3.68
CA THR A 56 18.03 -19.62 4.44
C THR A 56 17.66 -19.68 5.92
N THR A 57 18.66 -19.90 6.78
CA THR A 57 18.46 -19.94 8.23
C THR A 57 19.07 -18.71 8.87
N PHE A 58 18.26 -17.97 9.64
CA PHE A 58 18.70 -16.85 10.46
C PHE A 58 18.52 -17.22 11.93
N SER A 59 19.46 -16.82 12.76
CA SER A 59 19.34 -16.94 14.21
C SER A 59 19.52 -15.58 14.86
N MET A 60 18.74 -15.29 15.89
CA MET A 60 18.90 -14.07 16.68
C MET A 60 18.77 -14.36 18.17
N ALA A 61 19.42 -13.52 18.99
CA ALA A 61 19.30 -13.62 20.44
C ALA A 61 17.86 -13.34 20.91
N LYS A 62 17.46 -13.92 22.04
CA LYS A 62 16.08 -13.78 22.57
C LYS A 62 15.68 -12.34 22.82
N GLU A 63 16.61 -11.51 23.30
CA GLU A 63 16.37 -10.08 23.54
C GLU A 63 16.10 -9.33 22.22
N MET A 64 16.85 -9.65 21.18
CA MET A 64 16.63 -9.09 19.85
C MET A 64 15.27 -9.56 19.28
N ALA A 65 14.96 -10.85 19.40
CA ALA A 65 13.66 -11.38 18.98
C ALA A 65 12.49 -10.68 19.68
N ARG A 66 12.62 -10.43 20.99
CA ARG A 66 11.63 -9.65 21.76
C ARG A 66 11.50 -8.23 21.26
N SER A 67 12.62 -7.55 21.03
CA SER A 67 12.63 -6.18 20.49
C SER A 67 11.94 -6.10 19.11
N VAL A 68 12.18 -7.07 18.23
CA VAL A 68 11.51 -7.16 16.91
C VAL A 68 10.00 -7.34 17.09
N CYS A 69 9.55 -8.25 17.97
CA CYS A 69 8.12 -8.43 18.25
C CYS A 69 7.48 -7.17 18.87
N GLN A 70 8.21 -6.47 19.76
CA GLN A 70 7.77 -5.20 20.31
C GLN A 70 7.58 -4.15 19.19
N LYS A 71 8.47 -4.10 18.21
CA LYS A 71 8.32 -3.24 17.04
C LYS A 71 7.09 -3.61 16.18
N PHE A 72 6.79 -4.90 16.04
CA PHE A 72 5.56 -5.32 15.36
C PHE A 72 4.29 -4.86 16.11
N LEU A 73 4.33 -4.88 17.44
CA LEU A 73 3.24 -4.37 18.27
C LEU A 73 3.10 -2.84 18.13
N GLU A 74 4.20 -2.09 18.18
CA GLU A 74 4.23 -0.64 18.00
C GLU A 74 3.74 -0.22 16.61
N ALA A 75 4.13 -0.98 15.56
CA ALA A 75 3.67 -0.77 14.19
C ALA A 75 2.23 -1.24 13.94
N ARG A 76 1.57 -1.79 14.94
CA ARG A 76 0.19 -2.32 14.84
C ARG A 76 0.05 -3.50 13.87
N PHE A 77 1.10 -4.32 13.70
CA PHE A 77 1.00 -5.56 12.91
C PHE A 77 0.45 -6.73 13.74
N ILE A 78 0.62 -6.67 15.04
CA ILE A 78 0.08 -7.64 16.01
C ILE A 78 -0.65 -6.92 17.14
N GLU A 79 -1.57 -7.61 17.76
CA GLU A 79 -2.32 -7.14 18.93
C GLU A 79 -2.41 -8.23 19.99
N SER A 80 -2.57 -7.82 21.25
CA SER A 80 -2.75 -8.76 22.34
C SER A 80 -4.20 -9.20 22.46
N ALA A 81 -4.44 -10.51 22.51
CA ALA A 81 -5.74 -11.08 22.84
C ALA A 81 -6.18 -10.79 24.29
N GLU A 82 -5.25 -10.38 25.16
CA GLU A 82 -5.47 -10.07 26.58
C GLU A 82 -5.42 -8.57 26.90
N GLY A 83 -5.18 -7.71 25.91
CA GLY A 83 -5.02 -6.28 26.10
C GLY A 83 -3.67 -5.86 26.67
N LYS A 84 -2.62 -6.68 26.52
CA LYS A 84 -1.24 -6.33 26.92
C LYS A 84 -0.69 -5.24 26.01
N SER A 85 0.08 -4.31 26.59
CA SER A 85 0.71 -3.21 25.86
C SER A 85 2.20 -3.43 25.56
N ASP A 86 2.78 -4.51 26.07
CA ASP A 86 4.19 -4.85 25.90
C ASP A 86 4.39 -6.35 25.64
N PHE A 87 5.50 -6.68 24.99
CA PHE A 87 5.88 -8.06 24.63
C PHE A 87 6.75 -8.72 25.73
N MET A 88 6.43 -8.49 27.02
CA MET A 88 7.24 -8.97 28.16
C MET A 88 6.79 -10.32 28.68
N SER A 89 5.49 -10.58 28.75
CA SER A 89 4.93 -11.83 29.28
C SER A 89 5.15 -12.99 28.32
N LYS A 90 5.82 -14.06 28.75
CA LYS A 90 6.11 -15.23 27.90
C LYS A 90 4.87 -15.95 27.39
N THR A 91 3.81 -15.98 28.19
CA THR A 91 2.56 -16.70 27.91
C THR A 91 1.49 -15.82 27.29
N ALA A 92 1.76 -14.51 27.08
CA ALA A 92 0.79 -13.63 26.43
C ALA A 92 0.46 -14.11 25.02
N VAL A 93 -0.82 -14.09 24.69
CA VAL A 93 -1.34 -14.53 23.38
C VAL A 93 -1.54 -13.33 22.46
N TRP A 94 -1.06 -13.47 21.24
CA TRP A 94 -1.05 -12.44 20.21
C TRP A 94 -1.74 -12.93 18.96
N GLN A 95 -2.36 -12.00 18.24
CA GLN A 95 -2.91 -12.22 16.91
C GLN A 95 -2.37 -11.17 15.94
N MET A 96 -2.40 -11.48 14.65
CA MET A 96 -2.19 -10.44 13.63
C MET A 96 -3.41 -9.53 13.54
N THR A 97 -3.14 -8.23 13.44
CA THR A 97 -4.19 -7.25 13.12
C THR A 97 -4.58 -7.36 11.64
N PRO A 98 -5.71 -6.78 11.21
CA PRO A 98 -6.03 -6.66 9.79
C PRO A 98 -4.91 -5.99 8.98
N LYS A 99 -4.26 -4.96 9.53
CA LYS A 99 -3.06 -4.32 8.95
C LYS A 99 -1.90 -5.32 8.82
N GLY A 100 -1.62 -6.08 9.87
CA GLY A 100 -0.56 -7.09 9.86
C GLY A 100 -0.81 -8.19 8.82
N LEU A 101 -2.06 -8.61 8.65
CA LEU A 101 -2.46 -9.57 7.62
C LEU A 101 -2.27 -9.00 6.20
N HIS A 102 -2.67 -7.74 5.97
CA HIS A 102 -2.44 -7.08 4.68
C HIS A 102 -0.95 -6.98 4.34
N VAL A 103 -0.12 -6.58 5.29
CA VAL A 103 1.35 -6.50 5.11
C VAL A 103 1.94 -7.88 4.85
N LEU A 104 1.49 -8.91 5.60
CA LEU A 104 1.91 -10.30 5.40
C LEU A 104 1.52 -10.79 4.01
N GLN A 105 0.30 -10.53 3.56
CA GLN A 105 -0.17 -10.91 2.22
C GLN A 105 0.72 -10.30 1.14
N ARG A 106 0.96 -8.99 1.19
CA ARG A 106 1.84 -8.32 0.22
C ARG A 106 3.27 -8.87 0.24
N PHE A 107 3.80 -9.15 1.44
CA PHE A 107 5.11 -9.76 1.57
C PHE A 107 5.17 -11.15 0.92
N CYS A 108 4.17 -12.00 1.16
CA CYS A 108 4.09 -13.33 0.55
C CYS A 108 3.96 -13.23 -0.97
N GLN A 109 3.13 -12.32 -1.46
CA GLN A 109 2.93 -12.08 -2.90
C GLN A 109 4.25 -11.64 -3.58
N ARG A 110 4.92 -10.62 -3.03
CA ARG A 110 6.19 -10.11 -3.60
C ARG A 110 7.33 -11.14 -3.57
N ASN A 111 7.33 -12.06 -2.63
CA ASN A 111 8.41 -13.04 -2.46
C ASN A 111 8.04 -14.44 -2.94
N GLY A 112 6.89 -14.63 -3.60
CA GLY A 112 6.45 -15.93 -4.09
C GLY A 112 6.30 -16.98 -2.99
N ILE A 113 5.97 -16.57 -1.76
CA ILE A 113 5.83 -17.46 -0.60
C ILE A 113 4.43 -18.07 -0.61
N ASN A 114 4.36 -19.38 -0.74
CA ASN A 114 3.14 -20.15 -0.74
C ASN A 114 3.18 -21.22 0.37
N GLN A 115 2.86 -20.82 1.61
CA GLN A 115 2.79 -21.74 2.76
C GLN A 115 1.33 -21.88 3.21
N LYS A 116 0.85 -23.14 3.28
CA LYS A 116 -0.55 -23.45 3.57
C LYS A 116 -1.08 -22.74 4.83
N HIS A 117 -0.37 -22.81 5.95
CA HIS A 117 -0.80 -22.22 7.22
C HIS A 117 -0.89 -20.67 7.15
N VAL A 118 -0.12 -20.03 6.27
CA VAL A 118 -0.19 -18.59 6.04
C VAL A 118 -1.45 -18.26 5.22
N TYR A 119 -1.73 -19.03 4.17
CA TYR A 119 -2.93 -18.82 3.36
C TYR A 119 -4.22 -19.04 4.16
N GLU A 120 -4.27 -20.03 5.05
CA GLU A 120 -5.43 -20.26 5.94
C GLU A 120 -5.77 -19.00 6.77
N VAL A 121 -4.74 -18.26 7.21
CA VAL A 121 -4.94 -17.01 7.94
C VAL A 121 -5.27 -15.83 7.01
N LEU A 122 -4.65 -15.78 5.82
CA LEU A 122 -4.94 -14.72 4.84
C LEU A 122 -6.35 -14.83 4.24
N ASP A 123 -6.89 -16.05 4.14
CA ASP A 123 -8.26 -16.30 3.68
C ASP A 123 -9.30 -16.11 4.80
N SER A 124 -8.85 -15.78 6.01
CA SER A 124 -9.75 -15.56 7.14
C SER A 124 -10.55 -14.25 6.98
N PRO A 125 -11.77 -14.18 7.58
CA PRO A 125 -12.60 -12.98 7.57
C PRO A 125 -11.94 -11.71 8.19
N ARG A 126 -10.77 -11.86 8.82
CA ARG A 126 -10.02 -10.75 9.38
C ARG A 126 -9.18 -10.00 8.34
N ASN A 127 -8.92 -10.60 7.18
CA ASN A 127 -8.11 -10.00 6.11
C ASN A 127 -8.97 -9.16 5.15
N VAL A 128 -9.62 -8.13 5.66
CA VAL A 128 -10.51 -7.24 4.91
C VAL A 128 -10.01 -5.79 4.85
N MET A 129 -8.76 -5.56 5.29
CA MET A 129 -8.21 -4.21 5.39
C MET A 129 -7.82 -3.64 4.03
N HIS A 130 -8.43 -2.53 3.66
CA HIS A 130 -8.00 -1.68 2.55
C HIS A 130 -7.06 -0.59 3.08
N LEU A 131 -5.78 -0.94 3.20
CA LEU A 131 -4.77 -0.05 3.77
C LEU A 131 -4.50 1.13 2.84
N VAL A 132 -4.39 2.34 3.41
CA VAL A 132 -3.90 3.53 2.70
C VAL A 132 -2.39 3.38 2.55
N ILE A 133 -1.93 3.12 1.32
CA ILE A 133 -0.51 2.92 1.04
C ILE A 133 0.13 4.29 0.77
N LEU A 134 0.90 4.76 1.73
CA LEU A 134 1.65 6.00 1.62
C LEU A 134 3.00 5.74 0.98
N GLU A 135 3.38 6.62 0.08
CA GLU A 135 4.66 6.53 -0.61
C GLU A 135 5.74 7.28 0.16
N ARG A 136 6.96 6.75 0.08
CA ARG A 136 8.15 7.31 0.72
C ARG A 136 9.14 7.75 -0.33
N GLU A 137 9.91 8.77 -0.03
CA GLU A 137 11.07 9.15 -0.81
C GLU A 137 12.13 8.05 -0.72
N ILE A 138 12.70 7.66 -1.84
CA ILE A 138 13.66 6.55 -1.93
C ILE A 138 14.91 6.83 -1.09
N ASP A 139 15.42 8.06 -1.11
CA ASP A 139 16.69 8.41 -0.47
C ASP A 139 16.56 8.67 1.04
N SER A 140 15.43 9.23 1.48
CA SER A 140 15.23 9.65 2.87
C SER A 140 14.33 8.75 3.69
N ASP A 141 13.61 7.83 3.04
CA ASP A 141 12.52 7.00 3.60
C ASP A 141 11.40 7.83 4.26
N LYS A 142 11.33 9.12 4.00
CA LYS A 142 10.29 10.01 4.54
C LYS A 142 9.01 9.91 3.72
N LEU A 143 7.88 10.07 4.40
CA LEU A 143 6.59 10.14 3.72
C LEU A 143 6.51 11.40 2.84
N ASN A 144 5.81 11.27 1.72
CA ASN A 144 5.49 12.40 0.86
C ASN A 144 4.49 13.33 1.56
N HIS A 145 4.86 14.61 1.71
CA HIS A 145 4.09 15.63 2.43
C HIS A 145 3.56 16.74 1.51
N ASP A 146 3.45 16.50 0.21
CA ASP A 146 2.81 17.48 -0.68
C ASP A 146 1.33 17.65 -0.32
N GLN A 147 0.82 18.87 -0.46
CA GLN A 147 -0.52 19.25 -0.02
C GLN A 147 -1.60 18.32 -0.59
N ALA A 148 -1.49 17.92 -1.85
CA ALA A 148 -2.52 17.11 -2.45
C ALA A 148 -2.51 15.65 -1.95
N THR A 149 -1.33 15.08 -1.69
CA THR A 149 -1.23 13.77 -1.01
C THR A 149 -1.88 13.84 0.36
N ILE A 150 -1.61 14.91 1.12
CA ILE A 150 -2.22 15.14 2.44
C ILE A 150 -3.75 15.25 2.34
N GLU A 151 -4.29 15.96 1.35
CA GLU A 151 -5.73 16.10 1.15
C GLU A 151 -6.39 14.76 0.75
N VAL A 152 -5.73 13.93 -0.07
CA VAL A 152 -6.21 12.57 -0.40
C VAL A 152 -6.21 11.67 0.83
N VAL A 153 -5.14 11.71 1.64
CA VAL A 153 -5.07 10.95 2.91
C VAL A 153 -6.15 11.42 3.88
N PHE A 154 -6.35 12.73 4.00
CA PHE A 154 -7.38 13.32 4.85
C PHE A 154 -8.79 12.90 4.42
N ARG A 155 -9.06 12.82 3.13
CA ARG A 155 -10.35 12.34 2.61
C ARG A 155 -10.65 10.92 3.10
N ARG A 156 -9.66 10.04 3.07
CA ARG A 156 -9.79 8.67 3.60
C ARG A 156 -9.93 8.66 5.13
N PHE A 157 -9.13 9.49 5.81
CA PHE A 157 -9.17 9.65 7.27
C PHE A 157 -10.55 10.12 7.75
N ALA A 158 -11.13 11.12 7.12
CA ALA A 158 -12.43 11.67 7.52
C ALA A 158 -13.62 10.79 7.08
N GLY A 159 -13.45 10.02 6.00
CA GLY A 159 -14.48 9.17 5.40
C GLY A 159 -14.96 9.71 4.06
N SER A 160 -14.68 9.00 2.98
CA SER A 160 -15.03 9.41 1.60
C SER A 160 -16.53 9.42 1.35
N ASP A 161 -17.29 8.55 2.05
CA ASP A 161 -18.73 8.37 1.88
C ASP A 161 -19.54 9.10 2.96
N GLY A 162 -18.88 9.94 3.75
CA GLY A 162 -19.43 10.67 4.87
C GLY A 162 -18.76 10.34 6.20
N PRO A 163 -19.09 11.08 7.28
CA PRO A 163 -18.47 10.89 8.59
C PRO A 163 -18.87 9.55 9.21
N ASN A 164 -17.91 8.85 9.81
CA ASN A 164 -18.19 7.68 10.65
C ASN A 164 -18.77 8.12 12.01
N ALA A 165 -19.99 8.69 11.97
CA ALA A 165 -20.63 9.30 13.12
C ALA A 165 -21.23 8.28 14.07
N LYS A 166 -20.88 8.37 15.37
CA LYS A 166 -21.44 7.59 16.48
C LYS A 166 -22.46 8.42 17.25
N ALA A 167 -23.47 7.75 17.78
CA ALA A 167 -24.56 8.41 18.49
C ALA A 167 -24.10 9.17 19.75
N SER A 168 -23.04 8.72 20.39
CA SER A 168 -22.49 9.36 21.59
C SER A 168 -20.98 9.56 21.54
N ALA A 169 -20.48 10.54 22.28
CA ALA A 169 -19.05 10.75 22.46
C ALA A 169 -18.33 9.52 23.08
N ALA A 170 -18.98 8.83 24.02
CA ALA A 170 -18.41 7.62 24.64
C ALA A 170 -18.21 6.49 23.62
N GLN A 171 -19.08 6.33 22.66
CA GLN A 171 -18.91 5.37 21.57
C GLN A 171 -17.80 5.79 20.58
N ALA A 172 -17.70 7.09 20.26
CA ALA A 172 -16.66 7.62 19.39
C ALA A 172 -15.27 7.51 20.02
N ASP A 173 -15.17 7.73 21.34
CA ASP A 173 -13.91 7.74 22.08
C ASP A 173 -13.48 6.33 22.56
N ASN A 174 -14.25 5.29 22.24
CA ASN A 174 -13.91 3.91 22.54
C ASN A 174 -12.70 3.47 21.71
N ASP A 175 -11.70 2.88 22.36
CA ASP A 175 -10.46 2.38 21.75
C ASP A 175 -10.65 1.08 20.94
N SER A 176 -11.89 0.58 20.73
CA SER A 176 -12.14 -0.65 20.00
C SER A 176 -11.72 -0.54 18.53
N MET A 177 -10.83 -1.44 18.11
CA MET A 177 -10.26 -1.54 16.77
C MET A 177 -11.19 -2.30 15.79
N ALA A 178 -12.16 -3.06 16.31
CA ALA A 178 -13.01 -3.94 15.51
C ALA A 178 -13.76 -3.21 14.38
N GLU A 179 -14.02 -1.91 14.53
CA GLU A 179 -14.74 -1.12 13.54
C GLU A 179 -13.89 -0.71 12.33
N TYR A 180 -12.57 -0.73 12.45
CA TYR A 180 -11.66 -0.42 11.34
C TYR A 180 -11.25 -1.66 10.55
N SER A 181 -11.83 -2.81 10.85
CA SER A 181 -11.47 -4.09 10.21
C SER A 181 -11.62 -4.05 8.68
N THR A 182 -12.53 -3.24 8.14
CA THR A 182 -12.71 -3.09 6.70
C THR A 182 -11.73 -2.10 6.06
N GLY A 183 -11.09 -1.21 6.83
CA GLY A 183 -10.18 -0.16 6.35
C GLY A 183 -10.81 0.89 5.42
N MET A 184 -12.12 0.79 5.17
CA MET A 184 -12.85 1.73 4.30
C MET A 184 -13.56 2.83 5.08
N ILE A 185 -13.65 2.68 6.39
CA ILE A 185 -14.42 3.56 7.27
C ILE A 185 -13.46 4.61 7.86
N GLY A 186 -13.86 5.87 7.81
CA GLY A 186 -13.12 6.98 8.39
C GLY A 186 -13.00 6.91 9.92
N VAL A 187 -12.24 7.83 10.51
CA VAL A 187 -12.08 7.94 11.95
C VAL A 187 -13.44 8.06 12.65
N LYS A 188 -13.59 7.39 13.80
CA LYS A 188 -14.81 7.48 14.61
C LYS A 188 -15.03 8.92 15.08
N MET A 189 -16.22 9.47 14.83
CA MET A 189 -16.60 10.81 15.20
C MET A 189 -17.85 10.79 16.08
N ALA A 190 -17.90 11.60 17.13
CA ALA A 190 -19.12 11.86 17.83
C ALA A 190 -20.02 12.77 16.96
N LYS A 191 -21.24 12.31 16.65
CA LYS A 191 -22.20 13.09 15.86
C LYS A 191 -22.37 14.48 16.46
N GLU A 192 -22.53 14.54 17.79
CA GLU A 192 -22.66 15.77 18.56
C GLU A 192 -21.82 15.66 19.84
N ARG A 193 -21.12 16.75 20.18
CA ARG A 193 -20.39 16.87 21.44
C ARG A 193 -20.60 18.24 22.03
N LYS A 194 -21.15 18.30 23.24
CA LYS A 194 -21.30 19.55 24.01
C LYS A 194 -20.00 19.83 24.75
N ILE A 195 -19.41 20.99 24.51
CA ILE A 195 -18.18 21.47 25.20
C ILE A 195 -18.47 22.91 25.65
N GLY A 196 -18.57 23.11 26.97
CA GLY A 196 -19.10 24.33 27.55
C GLY A 196 -20.54 24.55 27.09
N ASP A 197 -20.85 25.74 26.57
CA ASP A 197 -22.18 26.10 26.07
C ASP A 197 -22.38 25.84 24.55
N LYS A 198 -21.34 25.34 23.88
CA LYS A 198 -21.39 25.09 22.43
C LYS A 198 -21.53 23.62 22.11
N VAL A 199 -22.24 23.32 21.03
CA VAL A 199 -22.36 21.97 20.47
C VAL A 199 -21.58 21.91 19.15
N TYR A 200 -20.66 20.95 19.08
CA TYR A 200 -19.83 20.69 17.90
C TYR A 200 -20.27 19.40 17.24
N GLN A 201 -20.26 19.39 15.90
CA GLN A 201 -20.63 18.25 15.06
C GLN A 201 -19.39 17.47 14.61
N ASN A 202 -19.54 16.15 14.46
CA ASN A 202 -18.53 15.28 13.87
C ASN A 202 -17.13 15.47 14.49
N THR A 203 -17.06 15.38 15.82
CA THR A 203 -15.83 15.59 16.58
C THR A 203 -15.14 14.28 16.93
N PHE A 204 -13.82 14.30 16.99
CA PHE A 204 -12.97 13.17 17.36
C PHE A 204 -11.82 13.62 18.26
N THR A 205 -11.20 12.68 18.97
CA THR A 205 -10.05 12.96 19.83
C THR A 205 -8.75 12.94 19.02
N GLY A 206 -7.73 13.69 19.44
CA GLY A 206 -6.41 13.62 18.82
C GLY A 206 -5.78 12.23 18.94
N LYS A 207 -6.08 11.49 20.01
CA LYS A 207 -5.69 10.07 20.13
C LYS A 207 -6.32 9.22 19.03
N ALA A 208 -7.63 9.35 18.81
CA ALA A 208 -8.33 8.59 17.78
C ALA A 208 -7.79 8.88 16.37
N ALA A 209 -7.37 10.12 16.11
CA ALA A 209 -6.75 10.51 14.84
C ALA A 209 -5.43 9.76 14.59
N VAL A 210 -4.52 9.76 15.56
CA VAL A 210 -3.25 9.04 15.46
C VAL A 210 -3.47 7.53 15.37
N ASP A 211 -4.37 6.98 16.19
CA ASP A 211 -4.67 5.55 16.17
C ASP A 211 -5.22 5.12 14.81
N TRP A 212 -6.15 5.88 14.21
CA TRP A 212 -6.68 5.57 12.88
C TRP A 212 -5.57 5.51 11.81
N LEU A 213 -4.68 6.52 11.79
CA LEU A 213 -3.57 6.53 10.84
C LEU A 213 -2.64 5.32 11.04
N MET A 214 -2.35 4.97 12.29
CA MET A 214 -1.53 3.80 12.60
C MET A 214 -2.19 2.48 12.19
N ASP A 215 -3.50 2.37 12.27
CA ASP A 215 -4.23 1.14 12.03
C ASP A 215 -4.67 0.98 10.55
N CYS A 216 -4.98 2.08 9.87
CA CYS A 216 -5.57 2.08 8.53
C CYS A 216 -4.60 2.53 7.42
N SER A 217 -3.35 2.85 7.74
CA SER A 217 -2.35 3.24 6.75
C SER A 217 -1.06 2.41 6.85
N SER A 218 -0.17 2.59 5.88
CA SER A 218 1.16 1.95 5.87
C SER A 218 2.16 2.58 6.84
N MET A 219 1.77 3.57 7.66
CA MET A 219 2.63 4.14 8.69
C MET A 219 2.99 3.10 9.76
N VAL A 220 4.23 3.08 10.19
CA VAL A 220 4.74 2.14 11.21
C VAL A 220 5.20 2.84 12.49
N ASP A 221 5.36 4.16 12.46
CA ASP A 221 5.80 4.97 13.59
C ASP A 221 4.72 6.01 13.97
N LYS A 222 4.39 6.07 15.26
CA LYS A 222 3.44 7.07 15.78
C LYS A 222 3.87 8.51 15.54
N ARG A 223 5.18 8.76 15.38
CA ARG A 223 5.70 10.10 15.08
C ARG A 223 5.25 10.56 13.69
N GLU A 224 5.26 9.67 12.70
CA GLU A 224 4.74 9.96 11.35
C GLU A 224 3.24 10.26 11.38
N ALA A 225 2.47 9.47 12.15
CA ALA A 225 1.04 9.70 12.30
C ALA A 225 0.74 11.04 13.02
N PHE A 226 1.55 11.41 14.02
CA PHE A 226 1.47 12.69 14.68
C PHE A 226 1.80 13.85 13.73
N GLU A 227 2.85 13.72 12.93
CA GLU A 227 3.24 14.71 11.92
C GLU A 227 2.15 14.89 10.87
N MET A 228 1.57 13.80 10.36
CA MET A 228 0.44 13.85 9.41
C MET A 228 -0.77 14.58 10.01
N CYS A 229 -1.14 14.29 11.26
CA CYS A 229 -2.22 15.02 11.94
C CYS A 229 -1.89 16.51 12.12
N SER A 230 -0.62 16.85 12.38
CA SER A 230 -0.17 18.24 12.46
C SER A 230 -0.35 18.96 11.14
N LEU A 231 -0.02 18.29 10.03
CA LEU A 231 -0.25 18.83 8.68
C LEU A 231 -1.74 18.98 8.34
N PHE A 232 -2.61 18.09 8.82
CA PHE A 232 -4.06 18.27 8.69
C PHE A 232 -4.55 19.56 9.36
N VAL A 233 -3.97 19.93 10.51
CA VAL A 233 -4.27 21.21 11.19
C VAL A 233 -3.66 22.38 10.42
N GLU A 234 -2.40 22.28 10.02
CA GLU A 234 -1.67 23.33 9.30
C GLU A 234 -2.35 23.69 7.97
N PHE A 235 -2.78 22.68 7.21
CA PHE A 235 -3.53 22.91 5.98
C PHE A 235 -5.00 23.29 6.22
N GLY A 236 -5.43 23.41 7.48
CA GLY A 236 -6.77 23.83 7.83
C GLY A 236 -7.86 22.82 7.45
N LEU A 237 -7.55 21.55 7.38
CA LEU A 237 -8.50 20.47 7.07
C LEU A 237 -9.28 20.05 8.32
N MET A 238 -8.65 20.11 9.49
CA MET A 238 -9.27 19.97 10.79
C MET A 238 -8.78 21.06 11.72
N ALA A 239 -9.57 21.37 12.75
CA ALA A 239 -9.20 22.36 13.77
C ALA A 239 -9.51 21.84 15.18
N PRO A 240 -8.76 22.30 16.20
CA PRO A 240 -9.10 22.02 17.59
C PRO A 240 -10.36 22.79 17.99
N VAL A 241 -11.17 22.18 18.87
CA VAL A 241 -12.31 22.84 19.47
C VAL A 241 -11.88 23.94 20.45
N ASP A 242 -10.81 23.68 21.20
CA ASP A 242 -10.19 24.66 22.07
C ASP A 242 -9.14 25.47 21.28
N PRO A 243 -9.38 26.78 21.02
CA PRO A 243 -8.46 27.61 20.26
C PRO A 243 -7.10 27.86 20.95
N ALA A 244 -6.96 27.53 22.24
CA ALA A 244 -5.68 27.59 22.93
C ALA A 244 -4.72 26.49 22.45
N HIS A 245 -5.21 25.43 21.83
CA HIS A 245 -4.41 24.35 21.27
C HIS A 245 -3.90 24.72 19.87
N VAL A 246 -2.89 25.59 19.79
CA VAL A 246 -2.30 26.02 18.49
C VAL A 246 -1.63 24.85 17.74
N ARG A 247 -1.11 23.84 18.46
CA ARG A 247 -0.46 22.66 17.89
C ARG A 247 -1.30 21.41 18.11
N PHE A 248 -1.19 20.47 17.19
CA PHE A 248 -1.85 19.17 17.32
C PHE A 248 -1.39 18.44 18.61
N GLN A 249 -2.33 17.82 19.31
CA GLN A 249 -2.11 17.03 20.52
C GLN A 249 -2.76 15.65 20.39
N ALA A 250 -1.96 14.58 20.47
CA ALA A 250 -2.40 13.19 20.38
C ALA A 250 -2.96 12.68 21.72
N SER A 251 -3.96 13.37 22.30
CA SER A 251 -4.56 13.02 23.58
C SER A 251 -6.06 12.79 23.48
N LYS A 252 -6.65 12.09 24.47
CA LYS A 252 -8.11 11.93 24.59
C LYS A 252 -8.82 13.25 24.94
N GLY A 253 -8.11 14.17 25.59
CA GLY A 253 -8.67 15.47 25.98
C GLY A 253 -8.67 16.52 24.85
N ALA A 254 -7.81 16.36 23.86
CA ALA A 254 -7.76 17.26 22.72
C ALA A 254 -8.79 16.85 21.69
N ILE A 255 -9.81 17.69 21.51
CA ILE A 255 -10.94 17.43 20.59
C ILE A 255 -10.77 18.25 19.33
N TYR A 256 -11.03 17.61 18.20
CA TYR A 256 -10.94 18.18 16.86
C TYR A 256 -12.25 17.99 16.08
N PHE A 257 -12.45 18.83 15.10
CA PHE A 257 -13.57 18.72 14.14
C PHE A 257 -13.06 18.97 12.71
N VAL A 258 -13.82 18.49 11.73
CA VAL A 258 -13.53 18.71 10.30
C VAL A 258 -14.00 20.12 9.93
N THR A 259 -13.09 20.96 9.41
CA THR A 259 -13.39 22.33 9.00
C THR A 259 -14.21 22.35 7.71
N ASP A 260 -14.72 23.53 7.32
CA ASP A 260 -15.41 23.70 6.02
C ASP A 260 -14.49 23.39 4.83
N LYS A 261 -13.19 23.69 4.93
CA LYS A 261 -12.20 23.26 3.94
C LYS A 261 -12.08 21.74 3.91
N GLY A 262 -11.96 21.11 5.08
CA GLY A 262 -11.91 19.65 5.19
C GLY A 262 -13.17 18.99 4.63
N GLN A 263 -14.36 19.53 4.92
CA GLN A 263 -15.62 19.02 4.39
C GLN A 263 -15.73 19.15 2.86
N ARG A 264 -15.15 20.18 2.27
CA ARG A 264 -15.05 20.30 0.80
C ARG A 264 -14.11 19.27 0.21
N VAL A 265 -12.94 19.09 0.81
CA VAL A 265 -11.95 18.08 0.39
C VAL A 265 -12.52 16.65 0.47
N THR A 266 -13.30 16.36 1.49
CA THR A 266 -13.96 15.03 1.63
C THR A 266 -15.15 14.85 0.69
N GLY A 267 -15.70 15.94 0.14
CA GLY A 267 -16.90 15.90 -0.68
C GLY A 267 -18.20 15.88 0.14
N TRP A 268 -18.15 16.09 1.46
CA TRP A 268 -19.35 16.18 2.31
C TRP A 268 -20.19 17.43 2.00
N ILE A 269 -19.54 18.51 1.54
CA ILE A 269 -20.19 19.73 1.08
C ILE A 269 -19.85 19.96 -0.38
N HIS A 270 -20.86 20.14 -1.22
CA HIS A 270 -20.65 20.50 -2.62
C HIS A 270 -20.22 21.96 -2.72
N ASN A 271 -19.22 22.22 -3.54
CA ASN A 271 -18.75 23.59 -3.80
C ASN A 271 -19.77 24.29 -4.72
N PRO A 272 -20.49 25.36 -4.28
CA PRO A 272 -21.51 26.01 -5.11
C PRO A 272 -20.94 26.63 -6.40
N ALA A 273 -19.63 26.91 -6.45
CA ALA A 273 -18.98 27.40 -7.66
C ALA A 273 -18.90 26.38 -8.82
N ASN A 274 -19.10 25.09 -8.54
CA ASN A 274 -19.09 24.03 -9.56
C ASN A 274 -20.48 23.71 -10.14
N ALA A 275 -21.55 24.27 -9.57
CA ALA A 275 -22.92 24.03 -10.04
C ALA A 275 -23.30 24.88 -11.27
N GLN A 276 -22.48 25.87 -11.64
CA GLN A 276 -22.84 26.80 -12.76
C GLN A 276 -22.25 26.39 -14.13
N ASN A 277 -21.42 25.33 -14.23
CA ASN A 277 -20.87 24.88 -15.52
C ASN A 277 -21.48 23.58 -16.05
N GLY A 278 -22.67 23.24 -15.61
CA GLY A 278 -23.38 22.00 -15.98
C GLY A 278 -24.59 22.23 -16.87
N THR A 279 -24.56 23.19 -17.81
CA THR A 279 -25.56 23.29 -18.90
C THR A 279 -24.98 24.06 -20.07
N GLU A 280 -24.59 23.31 -21.07
CA GLU A 280 -24.94 23.52 -22.47
C GLU A 280 -24.28 22.45 -23.31
N GLY A 281 -25.06 21.44 -23.65
CA GLY A 281 -24.69 20.46 -24.65
C GLY A 281 -24.69 21.15 -26.03
N THR A 282 -23.51 21.35 -26.57
CA THR A 282 -23.37 21.54 -28.01
C THR A 282 -22.84 20.23 -28.58
N THR A 283 -23.72 19.49 -29.22
CA THR A 283 -23.42 18.35 -30.06
C THR A 283 -22.53 18.80 -31.21
N ASN A 284 -21.22 18.71 -31.05
CA ASN A 284 -20.29 18.74 -32.16
C ASN A 284 -19.81 17.30 -32.42
N ASN A 285 -20.39 16.69 -33.46
CA ASN A 285 -19.99 15.44 -34.05
C ASN A 285 -18.60 15.57 -34.73
N ASN A 286 -17.56 15.70 -33.93
CA ASN A 286 -16.20 15.38 -34.37
C ASN A 286 -15.74 14.18 -33.58
N ARG A 287 -15.89 12.98 -34.16
CA ARG A 287 -15.19 11.79 -33.68
C ARG A 287 -13.69 12.09 -33.72
N PRO A 288 -12.99 12.13 -32.56
CA PRO A 288 -11.53 12.26 -32.57
C PRO A 288 -10.94 11.04 -33.31
N ARG A 289 -9.97 11.29 -34.18
CA ARG A 289 -9.19 10.21 -34.79
C ARG A 289 -8.60 9.33 -33.69
N GLU A 290 -8.69 8.01 -33.83
CA GLU A 290 -8.28 7.00 -32.84
C GLU A 290 -6.83 7.18 -32.31
N GLY A 291 -5.93 7.78 -33.09
CA GLY A 291 -4.56 8.10 -32.72
C GLY A 291 -4.45 9.17 -31.65
N THR A 292 -5.24 10.26 -31.73
CA THR A 292 -5.18 11.39 -30.78
C THR A 292 -5.69 11.03 -29.37
N THR A 293 -6.59 10.06 -29.26
CA THR A 293 -7.11 9.60 -27.95
C THR A 293 -6.12 8.68 -27.24
N ARG A 294 -5.34 7.87 -27.96
CA ARG A 294 -4.31 6.99 -27.38
C ARG A 294 -3.13 7.80 -26.83
N ASP A 295 -2.63 8.77 -27.57
CA ASP A 295 -1.55 9.65 -27.12
C ASP A 295 -1.98 10.48 -25.89
N SER A 296 -3.22 10.96 -25.85
CA SER A 296 -3.82 11.65 -24.75
C SER A 296 -3.84 10.80 -23.46
N ASN A 297 -4.25 9.54 -23.55
CA ASN A 297 -4.30 8.67 -22.37
C ASN A 297 -2.91 8.21 -21.91
N ALA A 298 -1.94 8.06 -22.82
CA ALA A 298 -0.54 7.79 -22.46
C ALA A 298 0.06 8.98 -21.70
N ASN A 299 -0.24 10.21 -22.12
CA ASN A 299 0.18 11.42 -21.40
C ASN A 299 -0.46 11.51 -20.01
N ARG A 300 -1.77 11.24 -19.88
CA ARG A 300 -2.47 11.18 -18.59
C ARG A 300 -1.86 10.11 -17.68
N MET A 301 -1.59 8.92 -18.20
CA MET A 301 -0.94 7.85 -17.44
C MET A 301 0.44 8.26 -16.93
N THR A 302 1.22 8.98 -17.76
CA THR A 302 2.52 9.51 -17.34
C THR A 302 2.39 10.51 -16.19
N VAL A 303 1.39 11.40 -16.23
CA VAL A 303 1.10 12.34 -15.13
C VAL A 303 0.66 11.58 -13.88
N ILE A 304 -0.25 10.61 -14.00
CA ILE A 304 -0.70 9.77 -12.87
C ILE A 304 0.48 9.09 -12.19
N ILE A 305 1.44 8.55 -12.96
CA ILE A 305 2.62 7.89 -12.40
C ILE A 305 3.54 8.87 -11.68
N ARG A 306 3.65 10.11 -12.15
CA ARG A 306 4.55 11.10 -11.56
C ARG A 306 3.96 11.82 -10.34
N ASP A 307 2.67 12.00 -10.29
CA ASP A 307 1.97 12.69 -9.19
C ASP A 307 1.57 11.69 -8.09
N PRO A 308 2.11 11.80 -6.85
CA PRO A 308 1.83 10.86 -5.77
C PRO A 308 0.35 10.81 -5.37
N ALA A 309 -0.36 11.95 -5.40
CA ALA A 309 -1.77 12.03 -5.07
C ALA A 309 -2.64 11.31 -6.11
N LEU A 310 -2.40 11.56 -7.40
CA LEU A 310 -3.08 10.86 -8.49
C LEU A 310 -2.77 9.36 -8.49
N ARG A 311 -1.52 9.00 -8.20
CA ARG A 311 -1.09 7.60 -8.11
C ARG A 311 -1.79 6.87 -6.96
N LEU A 312 -1.97 7.53 -5.82
CA LEU A 312 -2.73 6.97 -4.69
C LEU A 312 -4.20 6.72 -5.06
N LEU A 313 -4.87 7.69 -5.69
CA LEU A 313 -6.25 7.55 -6.15
C LEU A 313 -6.39 6.49 -7.26
N PHE A 314 -5.46 6.45 -8.19
CA PHE A 314 -5.46 5.47 -9.27
C PHE A 314 -5.25 4.05 -8.73
N ARG A 315 -4.41 3.87 -7.70
CA ARG A 315 -4.26 2.61 -6.99
C ARG A 315 -5.56 2.16 -6.32
N GLU A 316 -6.29 3.07 -5.68
CA GLU A 316 -7.60 2.76 -5.11
C GLU A 316 -8.59 2.31 -6.19
N PHE A 317 -8.64 3.01 -7.31
CA PHE A 317 -9.48 2.65 -8.46
C PHE A 317 -9.12 1.26 -9.01
N LEU A 318 -7.84 0.98 -9.23
CA LEU A 318 -7.38 -0.32 -9.74
C LEU A 318 -7.69 -1.46 -8.77
N ARG A 319 -7.65 -1.21 -7.46
CA ARG A 319 -8.03 -2.20 -6.45
C ARG A 319 -9.51 -2.53 -6.52
N GLU A 320 -10.38 -1.54 -6.67
CA GLU A 320 -11.81 -1.73 -6.81
C GLU A 320 -12.18 -2.45 -8.11
N THR A 321 -11.39 -2.29 -9.14
CA THR A 321 -11.55 -2.96 -10.44
C THR A 321 -10.73 -4.25 -10.57
N HIS A 322 -10.11 -4.72 -9.47
CA HIS A 322 -9.32 -5.95 -9.40
C HIS A 322 -8.17 -6.03 -10.41
N CYS A 323 -7.46 -4.93 -10.64
CA CYS A 323 -6.29 -4.85 -11.52
C CYS A 323 -5.12 -4.04 -10.89
N GLU A 324 -5.01 -4.04 -9.56
CA GLU A 324 -3.94 -3.34 -8.83
C GLU A 324 -2.54 -3.90 -9.15
N GLU A 325 -2.46 -5.17 -9.55
CA GLU A 325 -1.23 -5.84 -9.95
C GLU A 325 -0.49 -5.12 -11.08
N ASN A 326 -1.23 -4.51 -12.02
CA ASN A 326 -0.63 -3.78 -13.15
C ASN A 326 0.20 -2.59 -12.68
N LEU A 327 -0.34 -1.76 -11.77
CA LEU A 327 0.38 -0.62 -11.23
C LEU A 327 1.52 -1.07 -10.32
N SER A 328 1.29 -2.10 -9.51
CA SER A 328 2.31 -2.65 -8.61
C SER A 328 3.52 -3.17 -9.41
N PHE A 329 3.28 -3.95 -10.45
CA PHE A 329 4.32 -4.42 -11.35
C PHE A 329 5.08 -3.26 -12.02
N TYR A 330 4.34 -2.28 -12.56
CA TYR A 330 4.97 -1.12 -13.21
C TYR A 330 5.94 -0.40 -12.27
N LEU A 331 5.54 -0.15 -11.03
CA LEU A 331 6.36 0.56 -10.05
C LEU A 331 7.55 -0.29 -9.57
N ASP A 332 7.31 -1.57 -9.26
CA ASP A 332 8.36 -2.48 -8.80
C ASP A 332 9.44 -2.70 -9.91
N VAL A 333 9.02 -2.78 -11.18
CA VAL A 333 9.97 -2.83 -12.32
C VAL A 333 10.70 -1.51 -12.50
N SER A 334 10.03 -0.36 -12.29
CA SER A 334 10.69 0.95 -12.36
C SER A 334 11.82 1.07 -11.33
N GLU A 335 11.59 0.60 -10.10
CA GLU A 335 12.58 0.55 -9.02
C GLU A 335 13.76 -0.38 -9.40
N PHE A 336 13.45 -1.59 -9.89
CA PHE A 336 14.46 -2.55 -10.35
C PHE A 336 15.33 -1.97 -11.47
N LEU A 337 14.72 -1.43 -12.54
CA LEU A 337 15.45 -0.86 -13.67
C LEU A 337 16.23 0.39 -13.27
N GLY A 338 15.72 1.20 -12.35
CA GLY A 338 16.42 2.33 -11.76
C GLY A 338 17.70 1.92 -11.03
N SER A 339 17.58 0.96 -10.13
CA SER A 339 18.70 0.40 -9.36
C SER A 339 19.73 -0.28 -10.27
N TYR A 340 19.27 -1.07 -11.26
CA TYR A 340 20.13 -1.69 -12.25
C TYR A 340 20.94 -0.65 -13.08
N LYS A 341 20.26 0.37 -13.60
CA LYS A 341 20.89 1.46 -14.37
C LYS A 341 21.88 2.26 -13.53
N ALA A 342 21.56 2.54 -12.26
CA ALA A 342 22.44 3.22 -11.33
C ALA A 342 23.70 2.39 -11.03
N ALA A 343 23.55 1.10 -10.73
CA ALA A 343 24.67 0.20 -10.50
C ALA A 343 25.61 0.09 -11.72
N LYS A 344 25.05 0.03 -12.93
CA LYS A 344 25.80 -0.04 -14.18
C LYS A 344 26.57 1.27 -14.48
N ARG A 345 26.01 2.43 -14.11
CA ARG A 345 26.71 3.73 -14.24
C ARG A 345 27.85 3.88 -13.23
N ALA A 346 27.62 3.44 -11.99
CA ALA A 346 28.62 3.54 -10.93
C ALA A 346 29.83 2.64 -11.18
N ASN A 347 29.62 1.47 -11.78
CA ASN A 347 30.69 0.51 -12.08
C ASN A 347 30.36 -0.28 -13.37
N PRO A 348 31.08 -0.01 -14.50
CA PRO A 348 30.89 -0.75 -15.75
C PRO A 348 31.14 -2.25 -15.65
N THR A 349 31.95 -2.69 -14.68
CA THR A 349 32.17 -4.09 -14.32
C THR A 349 31.70 -4.31 -12.88
N PRO A 350 30.39 -4.55 -12.67
CA PRO A 350 29.84 -4.65 -11.32
C PRO A 350 30.42 -5.86 -10.58
N LYS A 351 30.63 -5.70 -9.27
CA LYS A 351 31.05 -6.81 -8.39
C LYS A 351 30.00 -7.93 -8.43
N LEU A 352 30.46 -9.17 -8.33
CA LEU A 352 29.62 -10.38 -8.37
C LEU A 352 28.46 -10.34 -7.35
N GLU A 353 28.67 -9.75 -6.18
CA GLU A 353 27.63 -9.58 -5.16
C GLU A 353 26.48 -8.70 -5.67
N ILE A 354 26.77 -7.57 -6.33
CA ILE A 354 25.75 -6.66 -6.89
C ILE A 354 24.96 -7.35 -8.00
N ILE A 355 25.65 -8.16 -8.84
CA ILE A 355 24.99 -8.93 -9.91
C ILE A 355 24.01 -9.94 -9.29
N ARG A 356 24.45 -10.67 -8.25
CA ARG A 356 23.61 -11.65 -7.56
C ARG A 356 22.40 -11.02 -6.88
N GLU A 357 22.57 -9.87 -6.21
CA GLU A 357 21.49 -9.11 -5.60
C GLU A 357 20.48 -8.63 -6.66
N THR A 358 20.97 -8.10 -7.77
CA THR A 358 20.12 -7.63 -8.87
C THR A 358 19.37 -8.78 -9.53
N LEU A 359 20.01 -9.93 -9.73
CA LEU A 359 19.33 -11.14 -10.23
C LEU A 359 18.29 -11.64 -9.23
N ALA A 360 18.57 -11.63 -7.93
CA ALA A 360 17.60 -12.00 -6.91
C ALA A 360 16.37 -11.10 -6.93
N ALA A 361 16.56 -9.80 -7.13
CA ALA A 361 15.45 -8.85 -7.32
C ALA A 361 14.64 -9.17 -8.58
N ALA A 362 15.29 -9.48 -9.71
CA ALA A 362 14.63 -9.91 -10.93
C ALA A 362 13.82 -11.21 -10.75
N TYR A 363 14.36 -12.18 -10.00
CA TYR A 363 13.64 -13.41 -9.65
C TYR A 363 12.42 -13.15 -8.79
N SER A 364 12.52 -12.23 -7.82
CA SER A 364 11.38 -11.83 -6.99
C SER A 364 10.26 -11.24 -7.83
N LEU A 365 10.58 -10.34 -8.78
CA LEU A 365 9.61 -9.77 -9.71
C LEU A 365 8.97 -10.84 -10.60
N TYR A 366 9.77 -11.72 -11.17
CA TYR A 366 9.25 -12.81 -12.00
C TYR A 366 8.28 -13.71 -11.22
N ASN A 367 8.65 -14.13 -10.02
CA ASN A 367 7.81 -15.01 -9.20
C ASN A 367 6.54 -14.34 -8.70
N ALA A 368 6.59 -13.03 -8.41
CA ALA A 368 5.43 -12.29 -7.93
C ALA A 368 4.38 -12.06 -9.03
N PHE A 369 4.80 -11.82 -10.28
CA PHE A 369 3.91 -11.31 -11.32
C PHE A 369 3.83 -12.15 -12.59
N LEU A 370 4.84 -12.95 -12.90
CA LEU A 370 4.99 -13.55 -14.24
C LEU A 370 5.06 -15.07 -14.24
N ALA A 371 5.47 -15.68 -13.13
CA ALA A 371 5.51 -17.12 -13.00
C ALA A 371 4.08 -17.72 -13.08
N PRO A 372 3.89 -18.87 -13.72
CA PRO A 372 2.59 -19.53 -13.77
C PRO A 372 2.02 -19.78 -12.37
N GLY A 373 0.78 -19.31 -12.13
CA GLY A 373 0.12 -19.41 -10.83
C GLY A 373 0.70 -18.46 -9.77
N SER A 374 1.35 -17.36 -10.19
CA SER A 374 1.78 -16.32 -9.27
C SER A 374 0.56 -15.63 -8.63
N PRO A 375 0.66 -15.15 -7.37
CA PRO A 375 -0.45 -14.52 -6.67
C PRO A 375 -1.00 -13.26 -7.36
N CYS A 376 -0.14 -12.55 -8.08
CA CYS A 376 -0.46 -11.32 -8.81
C CYS A 376 -0.18 -11.50 -10.31
N GLU A 377 -0.59 -12.65 -10.88
CA GLU A 377 -0.26 -13.00 -12.26
C GLU A 377 -0.80 -11.97 -13.25
N LEU A 378 0.13 -11.40 -14.01
CA LEU A 378 -0.17 -10.40 -15.03
C LEU A 378 -0.62 -11.04 -16.34
N ASN A 379 -1.54 -10.39 -17.03
CA ASN A 379 -1.90 -10.74 -18.40
C ASN A 379 -1.00 -9.98 -19.38
N ILE A 380 0.18 -10.55 -19.69
CA ILE A 380 1.10 -10.05 -20.72
C ILE A 380 1.18 -11.02 -21.90
N ASP A 381 1.73 -10.53 -23.01
CA ASP A 381 1.95 -11.34 -24.21
C ASP A 381 2.70 -12.65 -23.89
N HIS A 382 2.22 -13.76 -24.48
CA HIS A 382 2.77 -15.10 -24.22
C HIS A 382 4.23 -15.22 -24.66
N THR A 383 4.62 -14.60 -25.80
CA THR A 383 6.00 -14.65 -26.30
C THR A 383 6.96 -13.96 -25.36
N LEU A 384 6.56 -12.81 -24.83
CA LEU A 384 7.33 -12.04 -23.84
C LEU A 384 7.44 -12.81 -22.51
N ARG A 385 6.35 -13.41 -22.04
CA ARG A 385 6.36 -14.26 -20.82
C ARG A 385 7.30 -15.44 -20.98
N THR A 386 7.25 -16.13 -22.12
CA THR A 386 8.11 -17.29 -22.41
C THR A 386 9.58 -16.89 -22.53
N ALA A 387 9.87 -15.75 -23.16
CA ALA A 387 11.23 -15.21 -23.26
C ALA A 387 11.81 -14.90 -21.87
N LEU A 388 11.03 -14.22 -20.99
CA LEU A 388 11.43 -13.95 -19.59
C LEU A 388 11.69 -15.25 -18.82
N ALA A 389 10.78 -16.23 -18.91
CA ALA A 389 10.96 -17.54 -18.25
C ALA A 389 12.24 -18.23 -18.71
N ALA A 390 12.50 -18.26 -20.01
CA ALA A 390 13.69 -18.89 -20.57
C ALA A 390 14.99 -18.19 -20.14
N ARG A 391 14.99 -16.86 -20.01
CA ARG A 391 16.16 -16.10 -19.56
C ARG A 391 16.38 -16.25 -18.06
N MET A 392 15.34 -16.21 -17.26
CA MET A 392 15.44 -16.46 -15.82
C MET A 392 16.02 -17.84 -15.51
N THR A 393 15.68 -18.86 -16.32
CA THR A 393 16.23 -20.22 -16.18
C THR A 393 17.72 -20.31 -16.52
N ARG A 394 18.21 -19.50 -17.48
CA ARG A 394 19.60 -19.50 -17.95
C ARG A 394 20.53 -18.60 -17.15
N ALA A 395 20.03 -17.76 -16.26
CA ALA A 395 20.81 -16.84 -15.43
C ALA A 395 21.67 -17.56 -14.36
N VAL A 396 21.78 -18.88 -14.43
CA VAL A 396 22.60 -19.72 -13.55
C VAL A 396 23.83 -20.21 -14.36
N GLY A 397 24.97 -19.57 -14.16
CA GLY A 397 26.18 -19.89 -14.89
C GLY A 397 27.44 -19.24 -14.30
N ASP A 398 28.49 -19.06 -15.11
CA ASP A 398 29.64 -18.27 -14.75
C ASP A 398 29.33 -16.75 -14.66
N ASP A 399 30.26 -15.98 -14.12
CA ASP A 399 30.08 -14.57 -13.83
C ASP A 399 29.77 -13.73 -15.09
N GLU A 400 30.42 -14.04 -16.22
CA GLU A 400 30.14 -13.32 -17.48
C GLU A 400 28.79 -13.70 -18.08
N ALA A 401 28.37 -14.95 -17.97
CA ALA A 401 27.06 -15.39 -18.40
C ALA A 401 25.96 -14.74 -17.56
N MET A 402 26.18 -14.56 -16.25
CA MET A 402 25.27 -13.85 -15.36
C MET A 402 25.12 -12.37 -15.72
N VAL A 403 26.20 -11.67 -16.07
CA VAL A 403 26.13 -10.26 -16.51
C VAL A 403 25.32 -10.12 -17.80
N ARG A 404 25.65 -10.94 -18.82
CA ARG A 404 24.92 -10.93 -20.09
C ARG A 404 23.43 -11.25 -19.91
N SER A 405 23.15 -12.24 -19.08
CA SER A 405 21.76 -12.63 -18.76
C SER A 405 20.99 -11.50 -18.07
N LEU A 406 21.65 -10.74 -17.18
CA LEU A 406 21.02 -9.62 -16.48
C LEU A 406 20.65 -8.48 -17.41
N ASP A 407 21.49 -8.13 -18.40
CA ASP A 407 21.20 -7.13 -19.41
C ASP A 407 19.97 -7.51 -20.26
N GLU A 408 19.90 -8.79 -20.66
CA GLU A 408 18.74 -9.30 -21.42
C GLU A 408 17.47 -9.35 -20.56
N VAL A 409 17.57 -9.77 -19.31
CA VAL A 409 16.46 -9.77 -18.33
C VAL A 409 15.95 -8.35 -18.11
N ALA A 410 16.83 -7.38 -17.89
CA ALA A 410 16.45 -5.98 -17.73
C ALA A 410 15.70 -5.43 -18.97
N THR A 411 16.17 -5.78 -20.17
CA THR A 411 15.53 -5.42 -21.43
C THR A 411 14.11 -6.02 -21.56
N LEU A 412 13.95 -7.28 -21.19
CA LEU A 412 12.65 -7.96 -21.23
C LEU A 412 11.68 -7.39 -20.18
N PHE A 413 12.16 -7.04 -18.99
CA PHE A 413 11.33 -6.35 -17.99
C PHE A 413 10.91 -4.95 -18.46
N ASP A 414 11.78 -4.20 -19.12
CA ASP A 414 11.43 -2.91 -19.73
C ASP A 414 10.31 -3.06 -20.79
N GLN A 415 10.39 -4.10 -21.63
CA GLN A 415 9.34 -4.41 -22.60
C GLN A 415 8.03 -4.80 -21.92
N ALA A 416 8.08 -5.62 -20.87
CA ALA A 416 6.89 -6.00 -20.09
C ALA A 416 6.26 -4.79 -19.40
N GLN A 417 7.07 -3.91 -18.82
CA GLN A 417 6.62 -2.65 -18.21
C GLN A 417 5.91 -1.75 -19.22
N ASN A 418 6.49 -1.61 -20.42
CA ASN A 418 5.88 -0.83 -21.50
C ASN A 418 4.54 -1.44 -21.98
N SER A 419 4.43 -2.77 -22.01
CA SER A 419 3.17 -3.45 -22.34
C SER A 419 2.09 -3.16 -21.30
N VAL A 420 2.42 -3.27 -20.01
CA VAL A 420 1.50 -2.99 -18.90
C VAL A 420 1.14 -1.50 -18.84
N PHE A 421 2.08 -0.60 -19.11
CA PHE A 421 1.79 0.84 -19.25
C PHE A 421 0.74 1.10 -20.32
N LYS A 422 0.90 0.52 -21.51
CA LYS A 422 -0.06 0.66 -22.63
C LYS A 422 -1.43 0.10 -22.26
N LEU A 423 -1.48 -1.04 -21.56
CA LEU A 423 -2.72 -1.63 -21.06
C LEU A 423 -3.45 -0.68 -20.12
N MET A 424 -2.76 -0.16 -19.07
CA MET A 424 -3.36 0.78 -18.13
C MET A 424 -3.80 2.08 -18.82
N ALA A 425 -2.99 2.61 -19.74
CA ALA A 425 -3.32 3.82 -20.48
C ALA A 425 -4.56 3.65 -21.37
N SER A 426 -4.71 2.50 -22.02
CA SER A 426 -5.82 2.27 -22.96
C SER A 426 -7.13 1.83 -22.30
N ASP A 427 -7.06 1.11 -21.18
CA ASP A 427 -8.23 0.55 -20.50
C ASP A 427 -8.55 1.25 -19.18
N SER A 428 -7.57 1.31 -18.26
CA SER A 428 -7.81 1.78 -16.90
C SER A 428 -7.97 3.30 -16.80
N VAL A 429 -7.12 4.08 -17.49
CA VAL A 429 -7.17 5.55 -17.45
C VAL A 429 -8.50 6.12 -17.93
N PRO A 430 -9.09 5.69 -19.07
CA PRO A 430 -10.40 6.19 -19.48
C PRO A 430 -11.52 5.91 -18.49
N LYS A 431 -11.48 4.79 -17.78
CA LYS A 431 -12.46 4.42 -16.75
C LYS A 431 -12.27 5.28 -15.50
N PHE A 432 -11.02 5.43 -15.03
CA PHE A 432 -10.64 6.29 -13.90
C PHE A 432 -11.09 7.74 -14.10
N MET A 433 -10.90 8.29 -15.31
CA MET A 433 -11.31 9.66 -15.65
C MET A 433 -12.83 9.89 -15.60
N ARG A 434 -13.63 8.84 -15.74
CA ARG A 434 -15.10 8.91 -15.71
C ARG A 434 -15.67 8.73 -14.30
N GLU A 435 -14.85 8.32 -13.34
CA GLU A 435 -15.30 8.00 -11.99
C GLU A 435 -15.60 9.28 -11.19
N PRO A 436 -16.88 9.54 -10.82
CA PRO A 436 -17.29 10.82 -10.23
C PRO A 436 -16.55 11.16 -8.93
N LYS A 437 -16.21 10.15 -8.12
CA LYS A 437 -15.55 10.35 -6.83
C LYS A 437 -14.14 10.92 -6.94
N TYR A 438 -13.48 10.82 -8.11
CA TYR A 438 -12.14 11.36 -8.36
C TYR A 438 -12.17 12.66 -9.16
N ALA A 439 -13.32 13.09 -9.67
CA ALA A 439 -13.46 14.22 -10.59
C ALA A 439 -12.87 15.53 -10.07
N THR A 440 -12.99 15.81 -8.77
CA THR A 440 -12.45 17.03 -8.16
C THR A 440 -10.94 17.05 -8.24
N THR A 441 -10.26 16.00 -7.76
CA THR A 441 -8.78 15.93 -7.76
C THR A 441 -8.24 15.85 -9.18
N ILE A 442 -8.90 15.13 -10.09
CA ILE A 442 -8.53 15.07 -11.52
C ILE A 442 -8.51 16.47 -12.13
N ARG A 443 -9.50 17.30 -11.82
CA ARG A 443 -9.62 18.68 -12.32
C ARG A 443 -8.59 19.59 -11.69
N GLU A 444 -8.42 19.54 -10.37
CA GLU A 444 -7.45 20.34 -9.63
C GLU A 444 -6.01 20.06 -10.09
N ARG A 445 -5.72 18.84 -10.50
CA ARG A 445 -4.43 18.43 -11.05
C ARG A 445 -4.30 18.61 -12.55
N ASN A 446 -5.28 19.26 -13.20
CA ASN A 446 -5.28 19.52 -14.63
C ASN A 446 -5.03 18.26 -15.50
N LEU A 447 -5.44 17.08 -15.04
CA LEU A 447 -5.25 15.82 -15.76
C LEU A 447 -5.99 15.84 -17.11
N ASP A 448 -7.06 16.62 -17.22
CA ASP A 448 -7.78 16.84 -18.48
C ASP A 448 -6.94 17.60 -19.51
N SER A 449 -6.16 18.60 -19.08
CA SER A 449 -5.30 19.38 -19.98
C SER A 449 -4.05 18.62 -20.43
N ALA A 450 -3.58 17.64 -19.66
CA ALA A 450 -2.47 16.77 -20.04
C ALA A 450 -2.74 15.97 -21.34
N ALA A 451 -4.01 15.85 -21.73
CA ALA A 451 -4.42 15.26 -23.00
C ALA A 451 -3.91 16.03 -24.23
N HIS A 452 -3.62 17.33 -24.10
CA HIS A 452 -3.32 18.22 -25.23
C HIS A 452 -1.81 18.52 -25.39
N GLY A 453 -0.94 17.76 -24.72
CA GLY A 453 0.49 17.73 -25.05
C GLY A 453 1.24 19.02 -24.76
N ALA A 454 1.10 19.57 -23.55
CA ALA A 454 2.03 20.56 -23.03
C ALA A 454 3.15 19.85 -22.24
N LEU A 455 4.02 19.11 -22.92
CA LEU A 455 5.37 18.86 -22.47
C LEU A 455 6.20 20.09 -22.83
N ALA A 456 5.96 21.22 -22.15
CA ALA A 456 6.84 22.35 -22.13
C ALA A 456 7.65 22.28 -20.85
N ALA A 457 8.94 22.02 -21.03
CA ALA A 457 10.08 22.38 -20.19
C ALA A 457 10.10 21.84 -18.74
N ALA A 458 10.92 20.83 -18.49
CA ALA A 458 12.00 20.91 -17.50
C ALA A 458 13.09 19.91 -17.89
#